data_531266aac5e4dd5e4c1b97368ba7fbe7
#
_entry.id   531266aac5e4dd5e4c1b97368ba7fbe7
#
_cell.length_a   1.000
_cell.length_b   1.000
_cell.length_c   1.000
_cell.angle_alpha   90.00
_cell.angle_beta   90.00
_cell.angle_gamma   90.00
#
_symmetry.space_group_name_H-M   'P 1'
#
loop_
_entity.id
_entity.type
_entity.pdbx_description
1 polymer ?
#
loop_
_entity_poly.entity_id
_entity_poly.type
_entity_poly.pdbx_seq_one_letter_code
_entity_poly.pdbx_strand_id
1 'polypeptide(L)'
;MIYVTGDTHGNFDRFVPFCKENDTTKEDLMIVLGDAGINFGNSSSITRKKRRVEKLPLSFLFVRGNHEMRPENCPEYMCVDWHGGTVYIDPKFPSLHFAIDGEIYDLGGFETLVIGGAYSVDKELRLAMEPIWGRTWWSNEQLSKDEMDEISDKLQKRGWKIDMVLSHTSPLKYEPRELFLTGVDQSAVDKTMEIWLDGIEDRLDYKHWWFGHYHGEKDVDRMTMLFKQIRLWPGNTVQTSSN
;
A
#
# COMPACT_ATOMS: atom_id res chain seq x y z
N MET A 1 -8.88 13.88 9.14
CA MET A 1 -7.88 14.19 8.05
C MET A 1 -7.44 12.87 7.42
N ILE A 2 -6.87 12.90 6.19
CA ILE A 2 -6.28 11.73 5.54
C ILE A 2 -4.82 12.03 5.26
N TYR A 3 -3.95 11.08 5.57
CA TYR A 3 -2.50 11.15 5.39
C TYR A 3 -2.02 9.93 4.60
N VAL A 4 -0.89 10.06 3.91
CA VAL A 4 -0.30 8.97 3.14
C VAL A 4 1.19 8.87 3.41
N THR A 5 1.71 7.65 3.48
CA THR A 5 3.13 7.36 3.71
C THR A 5 3.51 6.04 3.02
N GLY A 6 4.80 5.81 2.82
CA GLY A 6 5.30 4.54 2.28
C GLY A 6 5.49 3.46 3.36
N ASP A 7 6.32 2.51 3.02
CA ASP A 7 6.60 1.27 3.73
C ASP A 7 6.95 1.47 5.20
N THR A 8 6.43 0.59 6.06
CA THR A 8 6.75 0.63 7.49
C THR A 8 7.56 -0.58 7.98
N HIS A 9 7.49 -1.72 7.28
CA HIS A 9 8.17 -2.96 7.64
C HIS A 9 8.00 -3.35 9.13
N GLY A 10 6.80 -3.09 9.67
CA GLY A 10 6.46 -3.36 11.07
C GLY A 10 7.00 -2.33 12.07
N ASN A 11 7.65 -1.27 11.62
CA ASN A 11 8.08 -0.16 12.46
C ASN A 11 7.11 1.01 12.36
N PHE A 12 6.27 1.17 13.38
CA PHE A 12 5.25 2.22 13.49
C PHE A 12 5.66 3.33 14.45
N ASP A 13 6.94 3.43 14.85
CA ASP A 13 7.41 4.39 15.87
C ASP A 13 7.25 5.83 15.41
N ARG A 14 7.40 6.08 14.09
CA ARG A 14 7.24 7.43 13.51
C ARG A 14 5.84 8.02 13.68
N PHE A 15 4.82 7.17 13.88
CA PHE A 15 3.45 7.66 14.07
C PHE A 15 3.19 8.19 15.48
N VAL A 16 3.97 7.79 16.49
CA VAL A 16 3.78 8.26 17.86
C VAL A 16 3.99 9.78 17.99
N PRO A 17 5.15 10.35 17.58
CA PRO A 17 5.31 11.80 17.56
C PRO A 17 4.36 12.48 16.58
N PHE A 18 4.14 11.89 15.39
CA PHE A 18 3.22 12.44 14.40
C PHE A 18 1.81 12.66 14.96
N CYS A 19 1.24 11.63 15.62
CA CYS A 19 -0.07 11.72 16.23
C CYS A 19 -0.14 12.84 17.29
N LYS A 20 0.91 12.98 18.09
CA LYS A 20 0.99 14.02 19.12
C LYS A 20 1.09 15.42 18.53
N GLU A 21 1.85 15.58 17.46
CA GLU A 21 2.07 16.88 16.81
C GLU A 21 0.85 17.36 16.02
N ASN A 22 0.02 16.42 15.56
CA ASN A 22 -1.15 16.72 14.72
C ASN A 22 -2.49 16.49 15.47
N ASP A 23 -2.47 16.19 16.77
CA ASP A 23 -3.65 15.92 17.60
C ASP A 23 -4.64 14.95 16.95
N THR A 24 -4.10 13.88 16.32
CA THR A 24 -4.91 12.93 15.54
C THR A 24 -5.86 12.12 16.41
N THR A 25 -6.93 11.63 15.82
CA THR A 25 -7.95 10.78 16.42
C THR A 25 -8.20 9.53 15.55
N LYS A 26 -9.05 8.61 16.00
CA LYS A 26 -9.48 7.47 15.20
C LYS A 26 -10.30 7.84 13.94
N GLU A 27 -10.73 9.08 13.83
CA GLU A 27 -11.41 9.61 12.63
C GLU A 27 -10.40 10.02 11.54
N ASP A 28 -9.13 10.17 11.90
CA ASP A 28 -8.05 10.46 10.97
C ASP A 28 -7.51 9.15 10.37
N LEU A 29 -7.28 9.16 9.06
CA LEU A 29 -6.84 8.01 8.30
C LEU A 29 -5.38 8.14 7.89
N MET A 30 -4.57 7.10 8.15
CA MET A 30 -3.23 6.95 7.61
C MET A 30 -3.23 5.85 6.55
N ILE A 31 -2.89 6.21 5.32
CA ILE A 31 -2.68 5.27 4.21
C ILE A 31 -1.21 4.86 4.21
N VAL A 32 -0.95 3.54 4.20
CA VAL A 32 0.40 2.96 4.07
C VAL A 32 0.49 2.27 2.70
N LEU A 33 1.43 2.69 1.87
CA LEU A 33 1.57 2.27 0.47
C LEU A 33 2.27 0.91 0.31
N GLY A 34 1.85 -0.07 1.09
CA GLY A 34 2.38 -1.42 1.09
C GLY A 34 3.47 -1.65 2.12
N ASP A 35 3.91 -2.89 2.22
CA ASP A 35 4.93 -3.37 3.15
C ASP A 35 4.75 -2.85 4.57
N ALA A 36 3.49 -2.88 5.04
CA ALA A 36 3.17 -2.54 6.42
C ALA A 36 3.89 -3.45 7.42
N GLY A 37 4.19 -4.68 7.01
CA GLY A 37 4.85 -5.68 7.83
C GLY A 37 3.97 -6.20 8.96
N ILE A 38 2.65 -5.98 8.90
CA ILE A 38 1.68 -6.51 9.88
C ILE A 38 1.50 -7.99 9.65
N ASN A 39 1.14 -8.40 8.43
CA ASN A 39 0.88 -9.80 8.07
C ASN A 39 2.16 -10.57 7.75
N PHE A 40 3.21 -10.31 8.55
CA PHE A 40 4.54 -10.91 8.39
C PHE A 40 5.00 -11.55 9.69
N GLY A 41 5.44 -12.82 9.61
CA GLY A 41 5.90 -13.62 10.74
C GLY A 41 4.82 -14.56 11.29
N ASN A 42 5.01 -15.07 12.50
CA ASN A 42 4.07 -15.98 13.14
C ASN A 42 2.88 -15.24 13.77
N SER A 43 1.80 -15.98 14.07
CA SER A 43 0.54 -15.43 14.60
C SER A 43 0.72 -14.56 15.86
N SER A 44 1.66 -14.94 16.76
CA SER A 44 1.93 -14.14 17.96
C SER A 44 2.58 -12.80 17.62
N SER A 45 3.48 -12.78 16.66
CA SER A 45 4.12 -11.55 16.16
C SER A 45 3.10 -10.65 15.47
N ILE A 46 2.28 -11.20 14.58
CA ILE A 46 1.18 -10.50 13.88
C ILE A 46 0.23 -9.86 14.91
N THR A 47 -0.28 -10.63 15.85
CA THR A 47 -1.19 -10.14 16.90
C THR A 47 -0.56 -9.02 17.72
N ARG A 48 0.73 -9.14 18.07
CA ARG A 48 1.44 -8.09 18.84
C ARG A 48 1.58 -6.80 18.04
N LYS A 49 1.87 -6.88 16.75
CA LYS A 49 1.95 -5.72 15.85
C LYS A 49 0.58 -5.04 15.72
N LYS A 50 -0.47 -5.81 15.40
CA LYS A 50 -1.84 -5.29 15.33
C LYS A 50 -2.23 -4.56 16.62
N ARG A 51 -2.00 -5.18 17.78
CA ARG A 51 -2.31 -4.59 19.11
C ARG A 51 -1.54 -3.28 19.36
N ARG A 52 -0.32 -3.17 18.86
CA ARG A 52 0.49 -1.95 18.99
C ARG A 52 -0.07 -0.83 18.11
N VAL A 53 -0.36 -1.12 16.85
CA VAL A 53 -0.87 -0.15 15.89
C VAL A 53 -2.27 0.30 16.24
N GLU A 54 -3.14 -0.62 16.70
CA GLU A 54 -4.50 -0.31 17.15
C GLU A 54 -4.54 0.73 18.29
N LYS A 55 -3.48 0.84 19.11
CA LYS A 55 -3.41 1.84 20.20
C LYS A 55 -3.12 3.25 19.72
N LEU A 56 -2.66 3.44 18.51
CA LEU A 56 -2.41 4.78 17.94
C LEU A 56 -3.75 5.50 17.74
N PRO A 57 -3.84 6.80 17.98
CA PRO A 57 -5.04 7.59 17.69
C PRO A 57 -5.12 7.89 16.19
N LEU A 58 -5.25 6.83 15.39
CA LEU A 58 -5.37 6.83 13.93
C LEU A 58 -6.12 5.58 13.50
N SER A 59 -6.88 5.67 12.42
CA SER A 59 -7.27 4.52 11.60
C SER A 59 -6.26 4.34 10.47
N PHE A 60 -6.16 3.12 9.96
CA PHE A 60 -5.19 2.80 8.91
C PHE A 60 -5.88 2.14 7.72
N LEU A 61 -5.43 2.50 6.51
CA LEU A 61 -5.65 1.75 5.29
C LEU A 61 -4.30 1.22 4.80
N PHE A 62 -4.14 -0.09 4.76
CA PHE A 62 -2.94 -0.75 4.28
C PHE A 62 -3.15 -1.21 2.84
N VAL A 63 -2.39 -0.65 1.91
CA VAL A 63 -2.19 -1.24 0.59
C VAL A 63 -1.32 -2.48 0.78
N ARG A 64 -1.55 -3.54 0.04
CA ARG A 64 -0.75 -4.75 0.11
C ARG A 64 0.64 -4.54 -0.50
N GLY A 65 1.68 -4.93 0.22
CA GLY A 65 3.06 -4.99 -0.28
C GLY A 65 3.44 -6.38 -0.79
N ASN A 66 4.74 -6.57 -1.07
CA ASN A 66 5.31 -7.87 -1.45
C ASN A 66 5.93 -8.62 -0.25
N HIS A 67 6.16 -7.95 0.87
CA HIS A 67 6.76 -8.52 2.08
C HIS A 67 5.72 -8.94 3.13
N GLU A 68 4.54 -9.34 2.72
CA GLU A 68 3.49 -9.75 3.66
C GLU A 68 2.51 -10.74 3.03
N MET A 69 1.90 -11.56 3.89
CA MET A 69 0.85 -12.47 3.48
C MET A 69 -0.40 -11.68 3.08
N ARG A 70 -1.05 -12.07 1.99
CA ARG A 70 -2.31 -11.47 1.55
C ARG A 70 -3.39 -11.61 2.62
N PRO A 71 -4.20 -10.57 2.86
CA PRO A 71 -5.27 -10.61 3.87
C PRO A 71 -6.26 -11.76 3.72
N GLU A 72 -6.60 -12.14 2.49
CA GLU A 72 -7.51 -13.26 2.20
C GLU A 72 -6.98 -14.63 2.67
N ASN A 73 -5.67 -14.74 2.88
CA ASN A 73 -5.04 -15.94 3.43
C ASN A 73 -4.98 -15.93 4.98
N CYS A 74 -5.50 -14.89 5.62
CA CYS A 74 -5.52 -14.75 7.06
C CYS A 74 -6.91 -15.15 7.60
N PRO A 75 -7.05 -16.29 8.30
CA PRO A 75 -8.36 -16.83 8.67
C PRO A 75 -9.14 -15.97 9.68
N GLU A 76 -8.47 -15.04 10.36
CA GLU A 76 -9.09 -14.11 11.29
C GLU A 76 -9.72 -12.89 10.63
N TYR A 77 -9.50 -12.67 9.32
CA TYR A 77 -10.02 -11.52 8.62
C TYR A 77 -11.39 -11.80 8.03
N MET A 78 -12.17 -10.75 7.95
CA MET A 78 -13.47 -10.73 7.28
C MET A 78 -13.59 -9.50 6.38
N CYS A 79 -14.40 -9.61 5.34
CA CYS A 79 -14.73 -8.48 4.48
C CYS A 79 -15.83 -7.64 5.12
N VAL A 80 -15.68 -6.33 5.03
CA VAL A 80 -16.68 -5.33 5.43
C VAL A 80 -16.76 -4.22 4.40
N ASP A 81 -17.95 -3.64 4.25
CA ASP A 81 -18.13 -2.44 3.42
C ASP A 81 -17.42 -1.26 4.07
N TRP A 82 -16.67 -0.49 3.27
CA TRP A 82 -15.90 0.64 3.74
C TRP A 82 -15.68 1.65 2.61
N HIS A 83 -16.08 2.92 2.81
CA HIS A 83 -15.87 4.01 1.86
C HIS A 83 -16.23 3.69 0.39
N GLY A 84 -17.36 3.04 0.17
CA GLY A 84 -17.86 2.71 -1.17
C GLY A 84 -17.26 1.45 -1.81
N GLY A 85 -16.26 0.84 -1.19
CA GLY A 85 -15.66 -0.44 -1.55
C GLY A 85 -15.72 -1.44 -0.39
N THR A 86 -14.89 -2.47 -0.46
CA THR A 86 -14.77 -3.53 0.55
C THR A 86 -13.33 -3.62 1.04
N VAL A 87 -13.13 -3.82 2.34
CA VAL A 87 -11.81 -4.04 2.96
C VAL A 87 -11.83 -5.31 3.80
N TYR A 88 -10.64 -5.87 4.05
CA TYR A 88 -10.47 -6.87 5.10
C TYR A 88 -10.19 -6.20 6.44
N ILE A 89 -10.80 -6.72 7.51
CA ILE A 89 -10.50 -6.34 8.90
C ILE A 89 -10.36 -7.60 9.78
N ASP A 90 -9.55 -7.51 10.81
CA ASP A 90 -9.65 -8.39 11.96
C ASP A 90 -10.58 -7.71 12.98
N PRO A 91 -11.75 -8.28 13.35
CA PRO A 91 -12.71 -7.64 14.25
C PRO A 91 -12.16 -7.25 15.62
N LYS A 92 -11.02 -7.81 16.01
CA LYS A 92 -10.31 -7.46 17.24
C LYS A 92 -9.51 -6.16 17.14
N PHE A 93 -9.31 -5.66 15.91
CA PHE A 93 -8.53 -4.47 15.57
C PHE A 93 -9.26 -3.65 14.51
N PRO A 94 -10.41 -3.07 14.83
CA PRO A 94 -11.34 -2.50 13.84
C PRO A 94 -10.84 -1.23 13.17
N SER A 95 -9.77 -0.59 13.65
CA SER A 95 -9.18 0.58 12.97
C SER A 95 -8.08 0.22 11.97
N LEU A 96 -7.83 -1.08 11.73
CA LEU A 96 -6.84 -1.58 10.78
C LEU A 96 -7.55 -2.18 9.56
N HIS A 97 -7.62 -1.41 8.48
CA HIS A 97 -8.27 -1.80 7.24
C HIS A 97 -7.21 -2.25 6.23
N PHE A 98 -7.42 -3.39 5.60
CA PHE A 98 -6.53 -3.92 4.56
C PHE A 98 -7.27 -3.84 3.23
N ALA A 99 -6.73 -3.04 2.32
CA ALA A 99 -7.34 -2.81 1.02
C ALA A 99 -7.38 -4.08 0.17
N ILE A 100 -8.38 -4.18 -0.69
CA ILE A 100 -8.50 -5.23 -1.70
C ILE A 100 -7.98 -4.68 -3.03
N ASP A 101 -7.14 -5.44 -3.71
CA ASP A 101 -6.58 -5.04 -4.99
C ASP A 101 -7.68 -4.86 -6.04
N GLY A 102 -7.64 -3.75 -6.77
CA GLY A 102 -8.65 -3.38 -7.76
C GLY A 102 -9.92 -2.76 -7.18
N GLU A 103 -10.03 -2.63 -5.85
CA GLU A 103 -11.15 -1.89 -5.26
C GLU A 103 -10.98 -0.37 -5.42
N ILE A 104 -12.12 0.32 -5.40
CA ILE A 104 -12.19 1.77 -5.54
C ILE A 104 -12.92 2.31 -4.32
N TYR A 105 -12.25 3.20 -3.60
CA TYR A 105 -12.76 3.82 -2.37
C TYR A 105 -13.00 5.31 -2.57
N ASP A 106 -14.01 5.87 -1.90
CA ASP A 106 -14.14 7.32 -1.73
C ASP A 106 -13.27 7.79 -0.56
N LEU A 107 -12.12 8.36 -0.88
CA LEU A 107 -11.21 8.90 0.12
C LEU A 107 -11.23 10.43 0.07
N GLY A 108 -12.06 11.03 0.92
CA GLY A 108 -12.17 12.49 1.00
C GLY A 108 -12.79 13.13 -0.25
N GLY A 109 -13.73 12.45 -0.90
CA GLY A 109 -14.38 12.90 -2.12
C GLY A 109 -13.60 12.59 -3.40
N PHE A 110 -12.56 11.74 -3.32
CA PHE A 110 -11.81 11.27 -4.47
C PHE A 110 -12.02 9.77 -4.68
N GLU A 111 -12.50 9.37 -5.86
CA GLU A 111 -12.51 7.97 -6.27
C GLU A 111 -11.07 7.48 -6.40
N THR A 112 -10.69 6.54 -5.52
CA THR A 112 -9.31 6.10 -5.34
C THR A 112 -9.18 4.62 -5.63
N LEU A 113 -8.47 4.26 -6.69
CA LEU A 113 -8.11 2.88 -7.03
C LEU A 113 -6.94 2.40 -6.18
N VAL A 114 -7.00 1.17 -5.69
CA VAL A 114 -5.88 0.55 -4.95
C VAL A 114 -5.35 -0.68 -5.69
N ILE A 115 -4.02 -0.76 -5.82
CA ILE A 115 -3.29 -1.85 -6.48
C ILE A 115 -2.07 -2.21 -5.64
N GLY A 116 -2.10 -3.33 -4.95
CA GLY A 116 -1.00 -3.83 -4.13
C GLY A 116 -0.06 -4.78 -4.87
N GLY A 117 1.05 -5.08 -4.20
CA GLY A 117 2.03 -6.07 -4.65
C GLY A 117 3.16 -5.52 -5.51
N ALA A 118 4.24 -6.27 -5.52
CA ALA A 118 5.44 -6.05 -6.32
C ALA A 118 6.27 -7.33 -6.37
N TYR A 119 7.31 -7.37 -7.19
CA TYR A 119 8.28 -8.46 -7.20
C TYR A 119 9.35 -8.27 -6.12
N SER A 120 9.68 -9.34 -5.37
CA SER A 120 10.76 -9.33 -4.38
C SER A 120 12.10 -9.65 -5.04
N VAL A 121 12.98 -8.65 -5.17
CA VAL A 121 14.34 -8.84 -5.71
C VAL A 121 15.21 -9.76 -4.84
N ASP A 122 14.85 -9.97 -3.59
CA ASP A 122 15.52 -10.86 -2.62
C ASP A 122 14.81 -12.23 -2.45
N LYS A 123 13.90 -12.58 -3.37
CA LYS A 123 13.10 -13.81 -3.38
C LYS A 123 13.96 -15.07 -3.15
N GLU A 124 15.04 -15.23 -3.92
CA GLU A 124 15.90 -16.42 -3.83
C GLU A 124 16.55 -16.54 -2.45
N LEU A 125 17.01 -15.42 -1.88
CA LEU A 125 17.54 -15.39 -0.52
C LEU A 125 16.47 -15.81 0.50
N ARG A 126 15.24 -15.28 0.39
CA ARG A 126 14.14 -15.61 1.29
C ARG A 126 13.76 -17.07 1.23
N LEU A 127 13.69 -17.65 0.02
CA LEU A 127 13.44 -19.08 -0.16
C LEU A 127 14.55 -19.93 0.45
N ALA A 128 15.82 -19.57 0.23
CA ALA A 128 16.96 -20.29 0.80
C ALA A 128 16.98 -20.23 2.34
N MET A 129 16.50 -19.13 2.92
CA MET A 129 16.48 -18.92 4.37
C MET A 129 15.19 -19.37 5.06
N GLU A 130 14.19 -19.85 4.33
CA GLU A 130 12.91 -20.30 4.90
C GLU A 130 13.07 -21.34 6.02
N PRO A 131 14.01 -22.34 5.95
CA PRO A 131 14.21 -23.28 7.04
C PRO A 131 14.67 -22.64 8.36
N ILE A 132 15.25 -21.44 8.31
CA ILE A 132 15.80 -20.72 9.48
C ILE A 132 14.86 -19.63 9.94
N TRP A 133 14.32 -18.84 9.01
CA TRP A 133 13.51 -17.67 9.31
C TRP A 133 12.00 -17.95 9.36
N GLY A 134 11.57 -19.13 8.87
CA GLY A 134 10.17 -19.39 8.52
C GLY A 134 9.81 -18.71 7.22
N ARG A 135 8.55 -18.84 6.80
CA ARG A 135 8.07 -18.26 5.54
C ARG A 135 8.16 -16.74 5.58
N THR A 136 8.86 -16.18 4.62
CA THR A 136 9.05 -14.73 4.42
C THR A 136 8.79 -14.29 3.00
N TRP A 137 8.41 -15.23 2.12
CA TRP A 137 8.03 -14.98 0.74
C TRP A 137 6.75 -15.74 0.37
N TRP A 138 5.94 -15.18 -0.47
CA TRP A 138 4.67 -15.77 -0.96
C TRP A 138 4.60 -15.68 -2.47
N SER A 139 4.24 -16.77 -3.14
CA SER A 139 4.20 -16.87 -4.61
C SER A 139 3.17 -15.96 -5.27
N ASN A 140 2.24 -15.43 -4.49
CA ASN A 140 1.21 -14.47 -4.92
C ASN A 140 1.54 -13.03 -4.49
N GLU A 141 2.82 -12.69 -4.37
CA GLU A 141 3.26 -11.32 -4.03
C GLU A 141 2.88 -10.29 -5.11
N GLN A 142 2.88 -10.70 -6.38
CA GLN A 142 2.34 -9.92 -7.50
C GLN A 142 0.90 -10.30 -7.78
N LEU A 143 0.18 -9.47 -8.55
CA LEU A 143 -1.11 -9.86 -9.11
C LEU A 143 -0.92 -10.94 -10.18
N SER A 144 -1.85 -11.88 -10.23
CA SER A 144 -1.97 -12.80 -11.34
C SER A 144 -2.47 -12.08 -12.60
N LYS A 145 -2.29 -12.74 -13.76
CA LYS A 145 -2.82 -12.20 -15.00
C LYS A 145 -4.35 -12.01 -14.95
N ASP A 146 -5.07 -12.94 -14.35
CA ASP A 146 -6.54 -12.85 -14.25
C ASP A 146 -6.96 -11.64 -13.39
N GLU A 147 -6.29 -11.39 -12.25
CA GLU A 147 -6.53 -10.21 -11.41
C GLU A 147 -6.23 -8.91 -12.16
N MET A 148 -5.13 -8.86 -12.94
CA MET A 148 -4.78 -7.71 -13.78
C MET A 148 -5.82 -7.46 -14.88
N ASP A 149 -6.31 -8.51 -15.52
CA ASP A 149 -7.35 -8.44 -16.56
C ASP A 149 -8.67 -7.95 -15.96
N GLU A 150 -9.08 -8.45 -14.78
CA GLU A 150 -10.30 -8.02 -14.07
C GLU A 150 -10.25 -6.54 -13.70
N ILE A 151 -9.10 -6.04 -13.20
CA ILE A 151 -8.91 -4.62 -12.88
C ILE A 151 -8.97 -3.78 -14.16
N SER A 152 -8.32 -4.22 -15.24
CA SER A 152 -8.34 -3.54 -16.54
C SER A 152 -9.76 -3.46 -17.10
N ASP A 153 -10.54 -4.52 -17.02
CA ASP A 153 -11.95 -4.57 -17.42
C ASP A 153 -12.82 -3.62 -16.58
N LYS A 154 -12.59 -3.56 -15.26
CA LYS A 154 -13.27 -2.63 -14.35
C LYS A 154 -13.01 -1.19 -14.79
N LEU A 155 -11.75 -0.84 -15.06
CA LEU A 155 -11.36 0.50 -15.52
C LEU A 155 -11.94 0.82 -16.91
N GLN A 156 -11.94 -0.14 -17.84
CA GLN A 156 -12.54 0.03 -19.16
C GLN A 156 -14.05 0.33 -19.06
N LYS A 157 -14.78 -0.42 -18.23
CA LYS A 157 -16.21 -0.17 -17.98
C LYS A 157 -16.49 1.20 -17.39
N ARG A 158 -15.52 1.78 -16.67
CA ARG A 158 -15.56 3.14 -16.11
C ARG A 158 -15.06 4.22 -17.08
N GLY A 159 -14.71 3.85 -18.31
CA GLY A 159 -14.17 4.79 -19.31
C GLY A 159 -12.78 5.31 -18.95
N TRP A 160 -11.97 4.53 -18.22
CA TRP A 160 -10.60 4.86 -17.80
C TRP A 160 -10.49 6.16 -16.99
N LYS A 161 -11.44 6.40 -16.06
CA LYS A 161 -11.45 7.58 -15.20
C LYS A 161 -11.43 7.19 -13.73
N ILE A 162 -10.45 7.76 -13.01
CA ILE A 162 -10.25 7.64 -11.57
C ILE A 162 -9.61 8.93 -11.06
N ASP A 163 -9.96 9.41 -9.88
CA ASP A 163 -9.30 10.60 -9.35
C ASP A 163 -7.88 10.32 -8.87
N MET A 164 -7.70 9.26 -8.08
CA MET A 164 -6.43 8.92 -7.44
C MET A 164 -6.09 7.44 -7.60
N VAL A 165 -4.79 7.14 -7.59
CA VAL A 165 -4.30 5.76 -7.55
C VAL A 165 -3.34 5.60 -6.38
N LEU A 166 -3.50 4.51 -5.63
CA LEU A 166 -2.57 4.03 -4.62
C LEU A 166 -2.02 2.70 -5.09
N SER A 167 -0.72 2.60 -5.27
CA SER A 167 -0.09 1.31 -5.57
C SER A 167 1.09 1.04 -4.64
N HIS A 168 1.54 -0.23 -4.58
CA HIS A 168 2.79 -0.50 -3.89
C HIS A 168 3.97 -0.22 -4.81
N THR A 169 4.07 -0.85 -5.99
CA THR A 169 5.08 -0.52 -7.00
C THR A 169 4.58 0.54 -7.99
N SER A 170 5.44 1.01 -8.89
CA SER A 170 5.14 2.05 -9.89
C SER A 170 4.92 1.50 -11.29
N PRO A 171 4.34 2.27 -12.22
CA PRO A 171 4.50 2.03 -13.64
C PRO A 171 5.98 2.01 -14.03
N LEU A 172 6.37 1.18 -15.03
CA LEU A 172 7.76 0.91 -15.41
C LEU A 172 8.55 2.18 -15.75
N LYS A 173 7.90 3.14 -16.44
CA LYS A 173 8.53 4.42 -16.83
C LYS A 173 8.85 5.33 -15.65
N TYR A 174 8.24 5.10 -14.49
CA TYR A 174 8.45 5.86 -13.25
C TYR A 174 9.32 5.13 -12.23
N GLU A 175 9.89 3.97 -12.58
CA GLU A 175 10.86 3.30 -11.71
C GLU A 175 12.04 4.23 -11.37
N PRO A 176 12.37 4.40 -10.09
CA PRO A 176 13.50 5.21 -9.66
C PRO A 176 14.81 4.43 -9.82
N ARG A 177 15.29 4.27 -11.04
CA ARG A 177 16.47 3.43 -11.38
C ARG A 177 17.72 3.84 -10.60
N GLU A 178 17.81 5.09 -10.19
CA GLU A 178 18.88 5.63 -9.34
C GLU A 178 18.89 5.04 -7.92
N LEU A 179 17.80 4.43 -7.48
CA LEU A 179 17.67 3.79 -6.16
C LEU A 179 17.83 2.27 -6.23
N PHE A 180 18.02 1.70 -7.41
CA PHE A 180 18.14 0.26 -7.54
C PHE A 180 19.37 -0.27 -6.80
N LEU A 181 19.19 -1.41 -6.12
CA LEU A 181 20.27 -2.05 -5.36
C LEU A 181 21.41 -2.46 -6.30
N THR A 182 22.61 -2.00 -5.97
CA THR A 182 23.82 -2.45 -6.68
C THR A 182 24.04 -3.95 -6.46
N GLY A 183 24.27 -4.69 -7.54
CA GLY A 183 24.47 -6.14 -7.49
C GLY A 183 23.22 -6.99 -7.75
N VAL A 184 22.05 -6.38 -7.89
CA VAL A 184 20.85 -7.05 -8.42
C VAL A 184 20.87 -7.00 -9.94
N ASP A 185 20.86 -8.18 -10.57
CA ASP A 185 20.69 -8.26 -12.03
C ASP A 185 19.27 -7.88 -12.42
N GLN A 186 19.10 -6.69 -12.94
CA GLN A 186 17.79 -6.16 -13.33
C GLN A 186 17.13 -6.94 -14.47
N SER A 187 17.90 -7.71 -15.26
CA SER A 187 17.34 -8.56 -16.32
C SER A 187 16.63 -9.80 -15.78
N ALA A 188 16.92 -10.18 -14.53
CA ALA A 188 16.30 -11.30 -13.83
C ALA A 188 15.08 -10.88 -13.00
N VAL A 189 14.80 -9.57 -12.88
CA VAL A 189 13.66 -9.06 -12.12
C VAL A 189 12.39 -9.15 -12.99
N ASP A 190 11.35 -9.79 -12.45
CA ASP A 190 10.05 -9.86 -13.12
C ASP A 190 9.34 -8.50 -13.04
N LYS A 191 9.23 -7.84 -14.18
CA LYS A 191 8.61 -6.51 -14.36
C LYS A 191 7.16 -6.58 -14.85
N THR A 192 6.53 -7.73 -14.74
CA THR A 192 5.18 -7.94 -15.29
C THR A 192 4.17 -6.92 -14.73
N MET A 193 4.23 -6.64 -13.42
CA MET A 193 3.34 -5.64 -12.81
C MET A 193 3.65 -4.22 -13.28
N GLU A 194 4.91 -3.82 -13.30
CA GLU A 194 5.33 -2.46 -13.71
C GLU A 194 4.97 -2.20 -15.17
N ILE A 195 5.14 -3.19 -16.06
CA ILE A 195 4.75 -3.11 -17.48
C ILE A 195 3.22 -2.99 -17.61
N TRP A 196 2.46 -3.77 -16.84
CA TRP A 196 1.01 -3.68 -16.84
C TRP A 196 0.53 -2.33 -16.30
N LEU A 197 1.14 -1.82 -15.22
CA LEU A 197 0.84 -0.50 -14.67
C LEU A 197 1.15 0.63 -15.65
N ASP A 198 2.20 0.51 -16.48
CA ASP A 198 2.45 1.43 -17.60
C ASP A 198 1.25 1.47 -18.56
N GLY A 199 0.75 0.30 -18.95
CA GLY A 199 -0.43 0.20 -19.81
C GLY A 199 -1.72 0.74 -19.19
N ILE A 200 -1.84 0.71 -17.86
CA ILE A 200 -2.92 1.39 -17.11
C ILE A 200 -2.71 2.90 -17.18
N GLU A 201 -1.51 3.39 -16.82
CA GLU A 201 -1.19 4.82 -16.74
C GLU A 201 -1.35 5.52 -18.09
N ASP A 202 -0.97 4.88 -19.18
CA ASP A 202 -1.12 5.42 -20.55
C ASP A 202 -2.57 5.72 -20.95
N ARG A 203 -3.53 5.06 -20.33
CA ARG A 203 -4.96 5.17 -20.66
C ARG A 203 -5.79 5.91 -19.61
N LEU A 204 -5.30 5.94 -18.38
CA LEU A 204 -6.06 6.41 -17.23
C LEU A 204 -6.10 7.95 -17.17
N ASP A 205 -7.30 8.52 -17.13
CA ASP A 205 -7.51 9.92 -16.75
C ASP A 205 -7.56 10.00 -15.22
N TYR A 206 -6.46 10.48 -14.61
CA TYR A 206 -6.31 10.57 -13.16
C TYR A 206 -5.67 11.89 -12.74
N LYS A 207 -5.84 12.27 -11.46
CA LYS A 207 -5.29 13.50 -10.89
C LYS A 207 -3.91 13.25 -10.28
N HIS A 208 -3.76 12.18 -9.48
CA HIS A 208 -2.50 11.87 -8.81
C HIS A 208 -2.37 10.38 -8.51
N TRP A 209 -1.10 9.90 -8.48
CA TRP A 209 -0.75 8.52 -8.19
C TRP A 209 0.33 8.45 -7.10
N TRP A 210 0.09 7.69 -6.04
CA TRP A 210 1.00 7.50 -4.92
C TRP A 210 1.51 6.07 -4.91
N PHE A 211 2.83 5.89 -4.67
CA PHE A 211 3.43 4.55 -4.57
C PHE A 211 4.58 4.50 -3.55
N GLY A 212 4.95 3.27 -3.09
CA GLY A 212 6.03 2.98 -2.13
C GLY A 212 7.14 2.15 -2.73
N HIS A 213 7.47 1.02 -2.09
CA HIS A 213 8.34 -0.06 -2.53
C HIS A 213 9.84 0.26 -2.66
N TYR A 214 10.20 1.36 -3.30
CA TYR A 214 11.60 1.68 -3.63
C TYR A 214 12.37 2.38 -2.52
N HIS A 215 11.78 2.56 -1.35
CA HIS A 215 12.39 3.18 -0.16
C HIS A 215 13.00 4.56 -0.41
N GLY A 216 12.37 5.36 -1.26
CA GLY A 216 12.77 6.73 -1.60
C GLY A 216 11.63 7.73 -1.52
N GLU A 217 11.98 8.98 -1.69
CA GLU A 217 11.05 10.12 -1.69
C GLU A 217 11.24 10.89 -3.00
N LYS A 218 10.21 10.95 -3.84
CA LYS A 218 10.31 11.62 -5.14
C LYS A 218 8.95 12.06 -5.65
N ASP A 219 8.86 13.29 -6.08
CA ASP A 219 7.73 13.79 -6.86
C ASP A 219 8.16 13.87 -8.33
N VAL A 220 7.38 13.32 -9.24
CA VAL A 220 7.61 13.36 -10.68
C VAL A 220 6.28 13.37 -11.42
N ASP A 221 6.04 14.40 -12.24
CA ASP A 221 4.77 14.61 -12.93
C ASP A 221 3.56 14.58 -11.97
N ARG A 222 2.66 13.63 -12.16
CA ARG A 222 1.49 13.38 -11.29
C ARG A 222 1.72 12.22 -10.33
N MET A 223 2.97 11.84 -10.06
CA MET A 223 3.32 10.72 -9.20
C MET A 223 4.12 11.15 -8.01
N THR A 224 3.87 10.53 -6.87
CA THR A 224 4.65 10.69 -5.64
C THR A 224 5.06 9.34 -5.10
N MET A 225 6.38 9.13 -5.00
CA MET A 225 6.97 8.00 -4.29
C MET A 225 7.21 8.39 -2.84
N LEU A 226 6.78 7.54 -1.90
CA LEU A 226 6.96 7.76 -0.48
C LEU A 226 7.62 6.56 0.21
N PHE A 227 8.41 6.87 1.23
CA PHE A 227 8.96 5.89 2.16
C PHE A 227 8.68 6.29 3.61
N LYS A 228 9.40 7.28 4.13
CA LYS A 228 9.30 7.72 5.54
C LYS A 228 8.47 8.99 5.73
N GLN A 229 8.41 9.84 4.71
CA GLN A 229 7.61 11.05 4.79
C GLN A 229 6.13 10.72 4.95
N ILE A 230 5.43 11.58 5.68
CA ILE A 230 3.99 11.57 5.78
C ILE A 230 3.50 12.82 5.05
N ARG A 231 2.63 12.63 4.07
CA ARG A 231 2.03 13.72 3.28
C ARG A 231 0.55 13.83 3.59
N LEU A 232 0.04 15.03 3.54
CA LEU A 232 -1.39 15.27 3.63
C LEU A 232 -2.07 14.88 2.31
N TRP A 233 -3.20 14.19 2.40
CA TRP A 233 -4.02 13.83 1.24
C TRP A 233 -4.58 15.08 0.55
N PRO A 234 -4.62 15.17 -0.78
CA PRO A 234 -5.24 16.27 -1.50
C PRO A 234 -6.69 16.52 -1.06
N GLY A 235 -7.09 17.80 -1.02
CA GLY A 235 -8.42 18.20 -0.58
C GLY A 235 -8.59 18.39 0.94
N ASN A 236 -7.65 17.93 1.76
CA ASN A 236 -7.61 18.27 3.18
C ASN A 236 -6.92 19.63 3.35
N THR A 237 -7.66 20.66 3.64
CA THR A 237 -7.09 21.97 4.05
C THR A 237 -6.79 21.91 5.54
N VAL A 238 -5.54 22.15 5.90
CA VAL A 238 -5.20 22.48 7.29
C VAL A 238 -5.95 23.76 7.62
N GLN A 239 -6.94 23.68 8.52
CA GLN A 239 -7.52 24.90 9.10
C GLN A 239 -6.39 25.56 9.92
N THR A 240 -5.69 26.51 9.33
CA THR A 240 -4.86 27.43 10.10
C THR A 240 -5.82 28.25 10.95
N SER A 241 -5.95 27.89 12.21
CA SER A 241 -6.55 28.76 13.21
C SER A 241 -5.67 30.01 13.29
N SER A 242 -6.13 31.08 12.62
CA SER A 242 -5.59 32.43 12.81
C SER A 242 -5.93 32.83 14.26
N ASN A 243 -4.95 32.81 15.13
CA ASN A 243 -4.97 33.54 16.39
C ASN A 243 -4.47 34.98 16.17
#